data_6964e3ed79cc0503dec6b7c01b713b75
#
_entry.id   6964e3ed79cc0503dec6b7c01b713b75
#
_cell.length_a   1.000
_cell.length_b   1.000
_cell.length_c   1.000
_cell.angle_alpha   90.00
_cell.angle_beta   90.00
_cell.angle_gamma   90.00
#
_symmetry.space_group_name_H-M   'P 1'
#
loop_
_entity.id
_entity.type
_entity.pdbx_description
1 polymer ?
#
loop_
_entity_poly.entity_id
_entity_poly.type
_entity_poly.pdbx_seq_one_letter_code
_entity_poly.pdbx_strand_id
1 'polypeptide(L)'
;MPDAARANSPENSRPPARVQLFTDGACLGNPGPGGWAYVLKHPATGKVREGSGGHAETTNNKMELTGVIQGLTALTGVCEVELYSDSKYVLDGLRSWLVGWKAKGWRTASKQQVKNLELWQQLDALASAHSMRYHWVKGHSGHPENERCDELASAEAAKLSTSRTMDF
;
A
#
# COMPACT_ATOMS: atom_id res chain seq x y z
N MET A 1 -26.49 -0.32 -32.85
CA MET A 1 -26.36 -0.94 -32.32
C MET A 1 -26.22 -0.91 -31.20
N PRO A 2 -26.54 -0.77 -30.95
CA PRO A 2 -26.54 -0.70 -29.60
C PRO A 2 -25.87 -1.80 -28.95
N ASP A 3 -25.27 -2.52 -29.66
CA ASP A 3 -24.66 -3.58 -29.15
C ASP A 3 -23.59 -3.22 -28.30
N ALA A 4 -22.97 -2.13 -28.57
CA ALA A 4 -21.96 -1.67 -27.72
C ALA A 4 -22.52 -1.58 -26.32
N ALA A 5 -23.73 -1.11 -26.29
CA ALA A 5 -24.37 -0.99 -25.04
C ALA A 5 -24.53 -2.33 -24.42
N ARG A 6 -24.71 -3.29 -25.28
CA ARG A 6 -24.94 -4.53 -24.76
C ARG A 6 -23.74 -5.15 -24.34
N ALA A 7 -22.68 -4.81 -24.89
CA ALA A 7 -21.45 -5.30 -24.47
C ALA A 7 -21.35 -5.06 -22.99
N ASN A 8 -22.17 -4.19 -22.50
CA ASN A 8 -22.24 -4.02 -21.10
C ASN A 8 -22.99 -5.17 -20.54
N SER A 9 -22.31 -6.22 -20.31
CA SER A 9 -22.90 -7.38 -19.70
C SER A 9 -23.26 -7.03 -18.27
N PRO A 10 -23.98 -7.90 -17.60
CA PRO A 10 -24.30 -7.70 -16.20
C PRO A 10 -23.07 -7.47 -15.34
N GLU A 11 -21.93 -8.03 -15.73
CA GLU A 11 -20.72 -7.84 -14.98
C GLU A 11 -20.29 -6.40 -15.02
N ASN A 12 -20.43 -5.74 -16.17
CA ASN A 12 -20.01 -4.36 -16.29
C ASN A 12 -20.95 -3.42 -15.57
N SER A 13 -22.17 -3.85 -15.28
CA SER A 13 -23.11 -3.01 -14.57
C SER A 13 -23.06 -3.24 -13.07
N ARG A 14 -22.28 -4.19 -12.60
CA ARG A 14 -22.15 -4.42 -11.16
C ARG A 14 -21.22 -3.37 -10.55
N PRO A 15 -21.52 -2.94 -9.35
CA PRO A 15 -20.58 -2.06 -8.68
C PRO A 15 -19.26 -2.80 -8.43
N PRO A 16 -18.14 -2.10 -8.38
CA PRO A 16 -16.87 -2.73 -8.05
C PRO A 16 -16.94 -3.35 -6.67
N ALA A 17 -16.13 -4.38 -6.44
CA ALA A 17 -16.04 -5.00 -5.13
C ALA A 17 -15.47 -4.01 -4.13
N ARG A 18 -16.00 -4.04 -2.91
CA ARG A 18 -15.49 -3.21 -1.84
C ARG A 18 -14.52 -4.03 -1.02
N VAL A 19 -13.34 -3.49 -0.81
CA VAL A 19 -12.32 -4.16 -0.01
C VAL A 19 -11.74 -3.19 1.01
N GLN A 20 -11.26 -3.74 2.11
CA GLN A 20 -10.53 -2.99 3.12
C GLN A 20 -9.09 -3.45 3.03
N LEU A 21 -8.18 -2.51 2.92
CA LEU A 21 -6.75 -2.78 2.84
C LEU A 21 -6.06 -2.15 4.03
N PHE A 22 -5.39 -2.99 4.81
CA PHE A 22 -4.62 -2.54 5.98
C PHE A 22 -3.15 -2.79 5.65
N THR A 23 -2.28 -1.85 5.94
CA THR A 23 -0.87 -1.97 5.59
C THR A 23 0.01 -1.44 6.71
N ASP A 24 1.26 -1.91 6.72
CA ASP A 24 2.26 -1.39 7.63
C ASP A 24 3.66 -1.62 7.06
N GLY A 25 4.61 -0.87 7.56
CA GLY A 25 6.02 -1.03 7.23
C GLY A 25 6.85 -0.86 8.48
N ALA A 26 7.96 -1.57 8.56
CA ALA A 26 8.85 -1.51 9.70
C ALA A 26 10.30 -1.54 9.22
N CYS A 27 11.19 -0.91 9.96
CA CYS A 27 12.60 -0.90 9.60
C CYS A 27 13.44 -0.92 10.87
N LEU A 28 14.42 -1.82 10.91
CA LEU A 28 15.33 -1.93 12.04
C LEU A 28 16.55 -1.06 11.71
N GLY A 29 16.61 0.14 12.32
CA GLY A 29 17.56 1.14 11.88
C GLY A 29 17.06 1.76 10.59
N ASN A 30 17.21 2.99 10.35
CA ASN A 30 16.63 3.68 9.21
C ASN A 30 17.70 4.48 8.50
N PRO A 31 18.48 3.87 7.56
CA PRO A 31 18.20 2.62 6.84
C PRO A 31 18.64 1.35 7.58
N GLY A 32 18.12 0.23 7.14
CA GLY A 32 18.47 -1.08 7.68
C GLY A 32 17.50 -2.14 7.14
N PRO A 33 17.50 -3.33 7.77
CA PRO A 33 16.55 -4.38 7.36
C PRO A 33 15.13 -3.92 7.64
N GLY A 34 14.25 -4.13 6.69
CA GLY A 34 12.86 -3.70 6.85
C GLY A 34 11.89 -4.74 6.34
N GLY A 35 10.63 -4.57 6.70
CA GLY A 35 9.55 -5.43 6.27
C GLY A 35 8.31 -4.62 5.95
N TRP A 36 7.46 -5.21 5.14
CA TRP A 36 6.16 -4.65 4.79
C TRP A 36 5.10 -5.73 4.94
N ALA A 37 3.86 -5.30 5.11
CA ALA A 37 2.75 -6.24 5.22
C ALA A 37 1.44 -5.61 4.79
N TYR A 38 0.52 -6.46 4.36
CA TYR A 38 -0.85 -6.03 4.12
C TYR A 38 -1.82 -7.12 4.57
N VAL A 39 -3.03 -6.68 4.92
CA VAL A 39 -4.17 -7.55 5.16
C VAL A 39 -5.29 -7.00 4.29
N LEU A 40 -5.85 -7.84 3.43
CA LEU A 40 -6.99 -7.49 2.59
C LEU A 40 -8.21 -8.23 3.11
N LYS A 41 -9.30 -7.49 3.29
CA LYS A 41 -10.57 -8.08 3.69
C LYS A 41 -11.63 -7.75 2.67
N HIS A 42 -12.43 -8.75 2.33
CA HIS A 42 -13.59 -8.57 1.47
C HIS A 42 -14.84 -8.78 2.33
N PRO A 43 -15.41 -7.72 2.90
CA PRO A 43 -16.48 -7.87 3.90
C PRO A 43 -17.69 -8.66 3.40
N ALA A 44 -18.04 -8.51 2.13
CA ALA A 44 -19.21 -9.19 1.58
C ALA A 44 -19.09 -10.71 1.62
N THR A 45 -17.88 -11.26 1.51
CA THR A 45 -17.67 -12.71 1.51
C THR A 45 -16.96 -13.21 2.76
N GLY A 46 -16.40 -12.30 3.54
CA GLY A 46 -15.60 -12.67 4.70
C GLY A 46 -14.19 -13.15 4.35
N LYS A 47 -13.80 -13.11 3.08
CA LYS A 47 -12.46 -13.55 2.70
C LYS A 47 -11.40 -12.59 3.23
N VAL A 48 -10.28 -13.16 3.67
CA VAL A 48 -9.13 -12.40 4.16
C VAL A 48 -7.88 -12.93 3.47
N ARG A 49 -7.01 -12.02 3.06
CA ARG A 49 -5.74 -12.38 2.43
C ARG A 49 -4.65 -11.55 3.07
N GLU A 50 -3.52 -12.18 3.34
CA GLU A 50 -2.37 -11.50 3.93
C GLU A 50 -1.16 -11.65 3.05
N GLY A 51 -0.26 -10.69 3.09
CA GLY A 51 1.04 -10.79 2.44
C GLY A 51 2.06 -9.99 3.20
N SER A 52 3.31 -10.42 3.12
CA SER A 52 4.42 -9.72 3.76
C SER A 52 5.72 -10.05 3.06
N GLY A 53 6.73 -9.23 3.26
CA GLY A 53 8.04 -9.44 2.70
C GLY A 53 9.03 -8.47 3.32
N GLY A 54 10.29 -8.58 2.92
CA GLY A 54 11.32 -7.74 3.51
C GLY A 54 12.41 -7.35 2.53
N HIS A 55 13.21 -6.40 2.95
CA HIS A 55 14.38 -5.94 2.22
C HIS A 55 15.55 -5.77 3.20
N ALA A 56 16.72 -6.21 2.77
CA ALA A 56 17.90 -6.18 3.64
C ALA A 56 18.36 -4.76 3.99
N GLU A 57 18.17 -3.84 3.05
CA GLU A 57 18.59 -2.46 3.26
C GLU A 57 17.52 -1.53 2.71
N THR A 58 16.77 -0.88 3.57
CA THR A 58 15.65 -0.05 3.16
C THR A 58 15.37 1.03 4.22
N THR A 59 14.27 1.74 4.07
CA THR A 59 13.85 2.76 5.02
C THR A 59 12.39 2.51 5.42
N ASN A 60 11.99 3.12 6.51
CA ASN A 60 10.62 3.00 6.99
C ASN A 60 9.62 3.46 5.92
N ASN A 61 9.87 4.63 5.32
CA ASN A 61 8.96 5.17 4.31
C ASN A 61 8.85 4.25 3.08
N LYS A 62 9.96 3.65 2.65
CA LYS A 62 9.91 2.72 1.53
C LYS A 62 9.07 1.49 1.86
N MET A 63 9.17 1.00 3.09
CA MET A 63 8.38 -0.16 3.49
C MET A 63 6.90 0.17 3.62
N GLU A 64 6.58 1.38 4.09
CA GLU A 64 5.19 1.82 4.16
C GLU A 64 4.57 1.91 2.74
N LEU A 65 5.30 2.47 1.80
CA LEU A 65 4.84 2.53 0.41
C LEU A 65 4.71 1.14 -0.19
N THR A 66 5.67 0.27 0.07
CA THR A 66 5.69 -1.08 -0.49
C THR A 66 4.51 -1.91 0.00
N GLY A 67 4.12 -1.76 1.26
CA GLY A 67 2.95 -2.45 1.80
C GLY A 67 1.69 -2.13 1.01
N VAL A 68 1.47 -0.85 0.70
CA VAL A 68 0.30 -0.45 -0.08
C VAL A 68 0.41 -0.96 -1.52
N ILE A 69 1.58 -0.83 -2.13
CA ILE A 69 1.81 -1.30 -3.50
C ILE A 69 1.50 -2.80 -3.60
N GLN A 70 2.02 -3.60 -2.67
CA GLN A 70 1.81 -5.04 -2.71
C GLN A 70 0.36 -5.40 -2.45
N GLY A 71 -0.30 -4.70 -1.54
CA GLY A 71 -1.71 -4.93 -1.27
C GLY A 71 -2.58 -4.63 -2.48
N LEU A 72 -2.35 -3.52 -3.16
CA LEU A 72 -3.12 -3.17 -4.35
C LEU A 72 -2.80 -4.13 -5.51
N THR A 73 -1.54 -4.58 -5.61
CA THR A 73 -1.14 -5.53 -6.64
C THR A 73 -1.88 -6.87 -6.47
N ALA A 74 -2.25 -7.22 -5.25
CA ALA A 74 -2.95 -8.47 -4.98
C ALA A 74 -4.42 -8.45 -5.45
N LEU A 75 -4.96 -7.28 -5.78
CA LEU A 75 -6.34 -7.19 -6.27
C LEU A 75 -6.42 -7.65 -7.71
N THR A 76 -7.48 -8.38 -8.05
CA THR A 76 -7.62 -8.98 -9.38
C THR A 76 -8.52 -8.18 -10.31
N GLY A 77 -9.16 -7.13 -9.82
CA GLY A 77 -10.04 -6.30 -10.65
C GLY A 77 -10.18 -4.93 -10.01
N VAL A 78 -10.95 -4.08 -10.65
CA VAL A 78 -11.23 -2.74 -10.14
C VAL A 78 -12.03 -2.86 -8.86
N CYS A 79 -11.61 -2.16 -7.83
CA CYS A 79 -12.26 -2.22 -6.52
C CYS A 79 -12.49 -0.82 -5.96
N GLU A 80 -13.43 -0.74 -5.02
CA GLU A 80 -13.50 0.39 -4.11
C GLU A 80 -12.65 -0.02 -2.92
N VAL A 81 -11.56 0.67 -2.70
CA VAL A 81 -10.58 0.32 -1.68
C VAL A 81 -10.60 1.32 -0.55
N GLU A 82 -10.81 0.82 0.67
CA GLU A 82 -10.64 1.63 1.86
C GLU A 82 -9.29 1.27 2.44
N LEU A 83 -8.36 2.19 2.35
CA LEU A 83 -7.00 2.00 2.84
C LEU A 83 -6.87 2.54 4.24
N TYR A 84 -6.42 1.68 5.15
CA TYR A 84 -6.16 2.03 6.54
C TYR A 84 -4.66 1.97 6.78
N SER A 85 -4.07 3.07 7.20
CA SER A 85 -2.64 3.15 7.44
C SER A 85 -2.35 4.11 8.58
N ASP A 86 -1.28 3.85 9.32
CA ASP A 86 -0.81 4.79 10.35
C ASP A 86 0.26 5.73 9.77
N SER A 87 0.63 5.57 8.51
CA SER A 87 1.65 6.39 7.86
C SER A 87 1.04 7.65 7.27
N LYS A 88 1.26 8.78 7.91
CA LYS A 88 0.83 10.06 7.37
C LYS A 88 1.57 10.38 6.08
N TYR A 89 2.82 9.97 5.98
CA TYR A 89 3.61 10.16 4.77
C TYR A 89 2.90 9.58 3.54
N VAL A 90 2.45 8.34 3.66
CA VAL A 90 1.76 7.66 2.56
C VAL A 90 0.41 8.32 2.28
N LEU A 91 -0.37 8.56 3.34
CA LEU A 91 -1.72 9.11 3.15
C LEU A 91 -1.69 10.53 2.62
N ASP A 92 -0.79 11.36 3.11
CA ASP A 92 -0.69 12.74 2.64
C ASP A 92 -0.23 12.79 1.19
N GLY A 93 0.68 11.89 0.82
CA GLY A 93 1.11 11.79 -0.57
C GLY A 93 -0.04 11.42 -1.49
N LEU A 94 -0.80 10.40 -1.11
CA LEU A 94 -1.94 9.94 -1.91
C LEU A 94 -3.05 10.98 -1.99
N ARG A 95 -3.33 11.66 -0.88
CA ARG A 95 -4.40 12.64 -0.84
C ARG A 95 -4.06 13.96 -1.50
N SER A 96 -2.81 14.39 -1.38
CA SER A 96 -2.45 15.76 -1.71
C SER A 96 -1.24 15.92 -2.62
N TRP A 97 -0.13 15.26 -2.30
CA TRP A 97 1.13 15.56 -2.97
C TRP A 97 1.20 15.06 -4.41
N LEU A 98 0.59 13.91 -4.69
CA LEU A 98 0.68 13.30 -6.04
C LEU A 98 0.19 14.23 -7.13
N VAL A 99 -0.90 14.93 -6.89
CA VAL A 99 -1.48 15.83 -7.89
C VAL A 99 -0.47 16.90 -8.29
N GLY A 100 0.17 17.52 -7.30
CA GLY A 100 1.17 18.54 -7.56
C GLY A 100 2.42 18.00 -8.22
N TRP A 101 2.90 16.84 -7.78
CA TRP A 101 4.08 16.22 -8.38
C TRP A 101 3.84 15.87 -9.85
N LYS A 102 2.70 15.29 -10.15
CA LYS A 102 2.37 14.93 -11.54
C LYS A 102 2.31 16.17 -12.42
N ALA A 103 1.75 17.26 -11.92
CA ALA A 103 1.64 18.50 -12.66
C ALA A 103 3.02 19.15 -12.90
N LYS A 104 3.99 18.88 -12.02
CA LYS A 104 5.32 19.47 -12.09
C LYS A 104 6.39 18.51 -12.60
N GLY A 105 5.99 17.43 -13.27
CA GLY A 105 6.93 16.47 -13.83
C GLY A 105 7.67 15.68 -12.75
N TRP A 106 7.01 15.41 -11.63
CA TRP A 106 7.57 14.64 -10.52
C TRP A 106 8.76 15.35 -9.84
N ARG A 107 8.64 16.66 -9.72
CA ARG A 107 9.64 17.45 -9.02
C ARG A 107 9.01 18.20 -7.86
N THR A 108 9.81 18.44 -6.83
CA THR A 108 9.36 19.19 -5.68
C THR A 108 9.33 20.69 -6.00
N ALA A 109 8.85 21.50 -5.08
CA ALA A 109 8.82 22.93 -5.24
C ALA A 109 10.22 23.51 -5.48
N SER A 110 11.27 22.85 -4.93
CA SER A 110 12.64 23.28 -5.14
C SER A 110 13.26 22.68 -6.39
N LYS A 111 12.43 22.08 -7.24
CA LYS A 111 12.82 21.49 -8.52
C LYS A 111 13.72 20.26 -8.40
N GLN A 112 13.72 19.62 -7.23
CA GLN A 112 14.44 18.37 -7.04
C GLN A 112 13.51 17.21 -7.34
N GLN A 113 14.09 16.08 -7.73
CA GLN A 113 13.32 14.87 -7.99
C GLN A 113 12.61 14.44 -6.70
N VAL A 114 11.38 13.97 -6.82
CA VAL A 114 10.61 13.49 -5.67
C VAL A 114 11.31 12.28 -5.07
N LYS A 115 11.45 12.29 -3.74
CA LYS A 115 12.09 11.18 -3.05
C LYS A 115 11.21 9.94 -3.16
N ASN A 116 11.84 8.79 -3.32
CA ASN A 116 11.15 7.51 -3.53
C ASN A 116 10.28 7.53 -4.80
N LEU A 117 10.77 8.21 -5.83
CA LEU A 117 10.03 8.45 -7.06
C LEU A 117 9.43 7.18 -7.66
N GLU A 118 10.23 6.11 -7.80
CA GLU A 118 9.75 4.89 -8.44
C GLU A 118 8.60 4.26 -7.67
N LEU A 119 8.68 4.25 -6.34
CA LEU A 119 7.62 3.70 -5.52
C LEU A 119 6.36 4.55 -5.62
N TRP A 120 6.51 5.88 -5.63
CA TRP A 120 5.35 6.76 -5.75
C TRP A 120 4.69 6.63 -7.12
N GLN A 121 5.48 6.43 -8.18
CA GLN A 121 4.92 6.23 -9.52
C GLN A 121 4.18 4.91 -9.62
N GLN A 122 4.72 3.84 -9.03
CA GLN A 122 4.05 2.56 -8.98
C GLN A 122 2.74 2.67 -8.21
N LEU A 123 2.77 3.34 -7.06
CA LEU A 123 1.59 3.49 -6.23
C LEU A 123 0.53 4.32 -6.93
N ASP A 124 0.92 5.40 -7.60
CA ASP A 124 -0.01 6.22 -8.35
C ASP A 124 -0.72 5.42 -9.43
N ALA A 125 0.01 4.63 -10.18
CA ALA A 125 -0.57 3.81 -11.24
C ALA A 125 -1.57 2.80 -10.67
N LEU A 126 -1.23 2.16 -9.56
CA LEU A 126 -2.11 1.18 -8.94
C LEU A 126 -3.35 1.83 -8.34
N ALA A 127 -3.17 2.93 -7.60
CA ALA A 127 -4.27 3.60 -6.94
C ALA A 127 -5.25 4.20 -7.96
N SER A 128 -4.73 4.68 -9.10
CA SER A 128 -5.56 5.27 -10.14
C SER A 128 -6.49 4.25 -10.80
N ALA A 129 -6.19 2.97 -10.68
CA ALA A 129 -7.03 1.91 -11.24
C ALA A 129 -8.24 1.60 -10.37
N HIS A 130 -8.30 2.13 -9.16
CA HIS A 130 -9.35 1.84 -8.19
C HIS A 130 -10.00 3.11 -7.69
N SER A 131 -11.11 2.97 -6.97
CA SER A 131 -11.72 4.09 -6.25
C SER A 131 -11.19 4.01 -4.82
N MET A 132 -10.37 4.98 -4.44
CA MET A 132 -9.66 4.94 -3.16
C MET A 132 -10.29 5.85 -2.12
N ARG A 133 -10.39 5.34 -0.89
CA ARG A 133 -10.73 6.15 0.27
C ARG A 133 -9.65 5.90 1.31
N TYR A 134 -9.28 6.93 2.05
CA TYR A 134 -8.15 6.87 2.95
C TYR A 134 -8.57 7.09 4.39
N HIS A 135 -8.06 6.24 5.29
CA HIS A 135 -8.34 6.33 6.71
C HIS A 135 -7.03 6.29 7.49
N TRP A 136 -6.77 7.32 8.26
CA TRP A 136 -5.61 7.31 9.13
C TRP A 136 -5.95 6.57 10.41
N VAL A 137 -5.05 5.66 10.79
CA VAL A 137 -5.20 4.88 12.00
C VAL A 137 -4.05 5.26 12.90
N LYS A 138 -4.36 5.66 14.13
CA LYS A 138 -3.30 5.98 15.08
C LYS A 138 -2.59 4.68 15.41
N GLY A 139 -1.25 4.68 15.34
CA GLY A 139 -0.47 3.47 15.59
C GLY A 139 -0.75 2.89 16.96
N HIS A 140 -0.83 1.56 17.03
CA HIS A 140 -1.06 0.80 18.26
C HIS A 140 -2.36 1.20 18.97
N SER A 141 -3.40 1.51 18.20
CA SER A 141 -4.66 1.96 18.77
C SER A 141 -5.71 0.86 18.83
N GLY A 142 -5.30 -0.41 18.82
CA GLY A 142 -6.24 -1.50 19.02
C GLY A 142 -6.99 -1.99 17.80
N HIS A 143 -6.55 -1.65 16.60
CA HIS A 143 -7.12 -2.17 15.38
C HIS A 143 -6.46 -3.52 15.06
N PRO A 144 -7.21 -4.64 15.15
CA PRO A 144 -6.59 -5.97 14.99
C PRO A 144 -5.85 -6.16 13.68
N GLU A 145 -6.40 -5.65 12.58
CA GLU A 145 -5.78 -5.82 11.27
C GLU A 145 -4.49 -5.03 11.15
N ASN A 146 -4.45 -3.82 11.71
CA ASN A 146 -3.23 -3.03 11.69
C ASN A 146 -2.17 -3.62 12.62
N GLU A 147 -2.59 -4.18 13.75
CA GLU A 147 -1.68 -4.89 14.64
C GLU A 147 -1.11 -6.12 13.96
N ARG A 148 -1.94 -6.81 13.19
CA ARG A 148 -1.47 -7.97 12.42
C ARG A 148 -0.43 -7.56 11.38
N CYS A 149 -0.65 -6.45 10.69
CA CYS A 149 0.32 -5.92 9.73
C CYS A 149 1.64 -5.58 10.42
N ASP A 150 1.57 -4.97 11.60
CA ASP A 150 2.76 -4.63 12.36
C ASP A 150 3.54 -5.89 12.73
N GLU A 151 2.87 -6.93 13.20
CA GLU A 151 3.50 -8.20 13.52
C GLU A 151 4.20 -8.80 12.31
N LEU A 152 3.51 -8.84 11.18
CA LEU A 152 4.06 -9.42 9.96
C LEU A 152 5.26 -8.62 9.44
N ALA A 153 5.14 -7.30 9.40
CA ALA A 153 6.21 -6.44 8.90
C ALA A 153 7.44 -6.52 9.80
N SER A 154 7.23 -6.50 11.12
CA SER A 154 8.32 -6.58 12.08
C SER A 154 9.02 -7.95 12.02
N ALA A 155 8.25 -9.01 11.82
CA ALA A 155 8.83 -10.36 11.70
C ALA A 155 9.69 -10.47 10.45
N GLU A 156 9.27 -9.86 9.34
CA GLU A 156 10.06 -9.89 8.11
C GLU A 156 11.39 -9.14 8.30
N ALA A 157 11.34 -7.98 8.93
CA ALA A 157 12.56 -7.22 9.22
C ALA A 157 13.49 -8.00 10.15
N ALA A 158 12.94 -8.66 11.16
CA ALA A 158 13.73 -9.43 12.12
C ALA A 158 14.42 -10.63 11.47
N LYS A 159 13.77 -11.29 10.52
CA LYS A 159 14.39 -12.41 9.79
C LYS A 159 15.66 -11.97 9.08
N LEU A 160 15.64 -10.82 8.45
CA LEU A 160 16.80 -10.32 7.73
C LEU A 160 17.90 -9.87 8.67
N SER A 161 17.53 -9.30 9.81
CA SER A 161 18.51 -8.91 10.81
C SER A 161 19.21 -10.14 11.38
N THR A 162 18.46 -11.20 11.67
CA THR A 162 19.02 -12.44 12.19
C THR A 162 19.95 -13.09 11.17
N SER A 163 19.56 -13.12 9.89
CA SER A 163 20.40 -13.66 8.84
C SER A 163 21.72 -12.93 8.74
N ARG A 164 21.67 -11.61 8.83
CA ARG A 164 22.88 -10.80 8.76
C ARG A 164 23.81 -11.10 9.96
N THR A 165 23.23 -11.31 11.12
CA THR A 165 24.01 -11.62 12.31
C THR A 165 24.67 -12.98 12.17
N MET A 166 24.00 -13.92 11.56
CA MET A 166 24.51 -15.27 11.44
C MET A 166 25.59 -15.43 10.36
N ASP A 167 25.82 -14.41 9.57
CA ASP A 167 26.85 -14.46 8.55
C ASP A 167 28.26 -14.31 9.13
N PHE A 168 28.36 -14.20 10.40
CA PHE A 168 29.68 -14.19 11.05
C PHE A 168 30.03 -15.58 11.57
#